data_31867383c19e2066e56e57db701aff92
#
_entry.id   31867383c19e2066e56e57db701aff92
#
_cell.length_a   1.000
_cell.length_b   1.000
_cell.length_c   1.000
_cell.angle_alpha   90.00
_cell.angle_beta   90.00
_cell.angle_gamma   90.00
#
_symmetry.space_group_name_H-M   'P 1'
#
loop_
_entity.id
_entity.type
_entity.pdbx_description
1 polymer ?
#
loop_
_entity_poly.entity_id
_entity_poly.type
_entity_poly.pdbx_seq_one_letter_code
_entity_poly.pdbx_strand_id
1 'polypeptide(L)'
;AVALFAANVRFGRIIVGISYNLVVREIRPMATEKSSSRSWMSDAAIYQIYPRSFKDSTGSGLGDIAGITQQMDYLERLGIEAIWLSPFYPSPLVDGGYDVADYCDVDPRLGSLDDFDDMVAAAHARNIKVIVDIVPNHSSDQHPWFKAALAAGPGSPERARYIFRDGRGEHGELPPTNWNANFGGPAWTRVADGQW
;
A
#
# COMPACT_ATOMS: atom_id res chain seq x y z
N ALA A 1 20.29 -3.59 3.42
CA ALA A 1 19.73 -2.27 3.69
C ALA A 1 18.36 -2.21 3.02
N VAL A 2 17.33 -2.18 3.83
CA VAL A 2 15.94 -2.04 3.37
C VAL A 2 15.77 -0.58 2.91
N ALA A 3 15.51 -0.34 1.63
CA ALA A 3 15.14 0.99 1.16
C ALA A 3 13.68 1.24 1.58
N LEU A 4 13.48 2.01 2.65
CA LEU A 4 12.16 2.54 3.00
C LEU A 4 11.80 3.65 2.02
N PHE A 5 10.70 3.48 1.30
CA PHE A 5 10.14 4.50 0.43
C PHE A 5 9.32 5.50 1.25
N ALA A 6 9.61 6.79 1.07
CA ALA A 6 8.72 7.84 1.53
C ALA A 6 7.69 8.12 0.43
N ALA A 7 6.48 7.63 0.59
CA ALA A 7 5.35 8.07 -0.21
C ALA A 7 4.59 9.15 0.58
N ASN A 8 4.42 10.33 -0.01
CA ASN A 8 3.48 11.32 0.51
C ASN A 8 2.08 10.93 0.04
N VAL A 9 1.36 10.21 0.87
CA VAL A 9 -0.05 9.89 0.64
C VAL A 9 -0.88 10.98 1.33
N ARG A 10 -1.63 11.75 0.56
CA ARG A 10 -2.50 12.80 1.07
C ARG A 10 -3.91 12.25 1.19
N PHE A 11 -4.21 11.61 2.29
CA PHE A 11 -5.59 11.34 2.70
C PHE A 11 -6.01 12.48 3.64
N GLY A 12 -7.15 13.14 3.38
CA GLY A 12 -7.60 14.32 4.09
C GLY A 12 -7.43 14.25 5.61
N ARG A 13 -6.44 14.94 6.17
CA ARG A 13 -5.97 14.99 7.57
C ARG A 13 -5.12 13.82 8.10
N ILE A 14 -4.80 12.79 7.34
CA ILE A 14 -3.75 11.84 7.73
C ILE A 14 -2.56 12.09 6.82
N ILE A 15 -1.58 12.83 7.31
CA ILE A 15 -0.28 12.99 6.66
C ILE A 15 0.62 11.91 7.24
N VAL A 16 0.85 10.82 6.51
CA VAL A 16 1.94 9.91 6.80
C VAL A 16 3.15 10.36 5.98
N GLY A 17 3.82 11.38 6.46
CA GLY A 17 5.10 11.83 5.94
C GLY A 17 6.22 11.20 6.75
N ILE A 18 6.90 10.19 6.22
CA ILE A 18 8.16 9.72 6.79
C ILE A 18 9.29 10.35 5.97
N SER A 19 9.70 11.57 6.34
CA SER A 19 10.99 12.12 5.94
C SER A 19 12.00 11.75 7.01
N TYR A 20 12.95 10.91 6.70
CA TYR A 20 13.94 10.37 7.65
C TYR A 20 14.80 11.43 8.34
N ASN A 21 14.82 12.66 7.86
CA ASN A 21 15.61 13.76 8.43
C ASN A 21 14.84 14.71 9.35
N LEU A 22 13.51 14.61 9.45
CA LEU A 22 12.71 15.48 10.32
C LEU A 22 12.23 14.80 11.62
N VAL A 23 12.21 13.48 11.67
CA VAL A 23 11.70 12.73 12.85
C VAL A 23 12.71 12.66 13.99
N VAL A 24 13.99 12.89 13.73
CA VAL A 24 15.04 12.76 14.78
C VAL A 24 15.12 14.01 15.69
N ARG A 25 14.50 15.13 15.37
CA ARG A 25 14.63 16.38 16.16
C ARG A 25 13.47 16.73 17.09
N GLU A 26 12.34 16.02 17.03
CA GLU A 26 11.20 16.31 17.91
C GLU A 26 10.55 15.10 18.58
N ILE A 27 11.32 14.06 18.90
CA ILE A 27 10.87 13.13 19.94
C ILE A 27 11.14 13.81 21.27
N ARG A 28 10.22 14.68 21.70
CA ARG A 28 10.09 14.99 23.12
C ARG A 28 9.78 13.66 23.81
N PRO A 29 10.49 13.29 24.89
CA PRO A 29 10.06 12.17 25.69
C PRO A 29 8.63 12.50 26.15
N MET A 30 7.66 11.73 25.69
CA MET A 30 6.33 11.76 26.25
C MET A 30 6.50 11.49 27.73
N ALA A 31 6.13 12.49 28.54
CA ALA A 31 6.01 12.29 29.96
C ALA A 31 5.18 11.01 30.16
N THR A 32 5.71 10.10 30.93
CA THR A 32 5.04 8.87 31.34
C THR A 32 3.87 9.24 32.27
N GLU A 33 2.80 9.77 31.72
CA GLU A 33 1.52 9.65 32.38
C GLU A 33 1.14 8.17 32.33
N LYS A 34 1.22 7.51 33.48
CA LYS A 34 0.58 6.23 33.73
C LYS A 34 -0.92 6.39 33.67
N SER A 35 -1.46 6.64 32.49
CA SER A 35 -2.87 6.39 32.19
C SER A 35 -2.98 4.90 31.90
N SER A 36 -3.66 4.17 32.75
CA SER A 36 -4.04 2.78 32.56
C SER A 36 -5.20 2.64 31.56
N SER A 37 -5.21 3.44 30.50
CA SER A 37 -6.14 3.25 29.41
C SER A 37 -5.58 2.16 28.50
N ARG A 38 -6.18 0.97 28.55
CA ARG A 38 -5.95 -0.05 27.49
C ARG A 38 -6.08 0.62 26.14
N SER A 39 -5.13 0.34 25.23
CA SER A 39 -5.26 0.77 23.84
C SER A 39 -6.58 0.25 23.29
N TRP A 40 -7.32 1.07 22.52
CA TRP A 40 -8.56 0.64 21.87
C TRP A 40 -8.38 -0.66 21.06
N MET A 41 -7.15 -0.89 20.54
CA MET A 41 -6.80 -2.09 19.76
C MET A 41 -6.74 -3.38 20.60
N SER A 42 -6.64 -3.28 21.94
CA SER A 42 -6.42 -4.46 22.78
C SER A 42 -7.59 -5.44 22.78
N ASP A 43 -8.80 -4.90 22.61
CA ASP A 43 -10.05 -5.68 22.69
C ASP A 43 -10.91 -5.47 21.41
N ALA A 44 -10.38 -4.78 20.39
CA ALA A 44 -11.13 -4.40 19.19
C ALA A 44 -11.37 -5.60 18.26
N ALA A 45 -12.60 -5.75 17.80
CA ALA A 45 -12.92 -6.58 16.64
C ALA A 45 -12.65 -5.79 15.35
N ILE A 46 -11.74 -6.28 14.52
CA ILE A 46 -11.38 -5.67 13.24
C ILE A 46 -11.93 -6.52 12.11
N TYR A 47 -12.74 -5.93 11.24
CA TYR A 47 -13.32 -6.61 10.08
C TYR A 47 -12.50 -6.27 8.83
N GLN A 48 -11.85 -7.28 8.26
CA GLN A 48 -11.13 -7.10 6.99
C GLN A 48 -12.10 -7.05 5.81
N ILE A 49 -11.92 -6.06 4.95
CA ILE A 49 -12.68 -5.88 3.70
C ILE A 49 -11.72 -5.97 2.52
N TYR A 50 -11.99 -6.90 1.61
CA TYR A 50 -11.40 -6.89 0.28
C TYR A 50 -12.37 -6.14 -0.65
N PRO A 51 -12.10 -4.88 -1.03
CA PRO A 51 -13.07 -4.01 -1.69
C PRO A 51 -13.70 -4.64 -2.92
N ARG A 52 -12.89 -5.30 -3.73
CA ARG A 52 -13.32 -5.92 -5.01
C ARG A 52 -14.38 -7.01 -4.89
N SER A 53 -14.57 -7.62 -3.72
CA SER A 53 -15.50 -8.74 -3.53
C SER A 53 -16.54 -8.49 -2.44
N PHE A 54 -16.50 -7.34 -1.76
CA PHE A 54 -17.36 -7.10 -0.60
C PHE A 54 -18.79 -6.72 -1.00
N LYS A 55 -18.94 -5.64 -1.79
CA LYS A 55 -20.24 -5.16 -2.25
C LYS A 55 -20.08 -4.37 -3.54
N ASP A 56 -20.78 -4.79 -4.57
CA ASP A 56 -20.95 -4.07 -5.84
C ASP A 56 -22.12 -3.09 -5.70
N SER A 57 -21.84 -1.80 -5.86
CA SER A 57 -22.84 -0.74 -5.82
C SER A 57 -23.46 -0.43 -7.19
N THR A 58 -22.79 -0.84 -8.27
CA THR A 58 -23.09 -0.45 -9.66
C THR A 58 -23.70 -1.58 -10.50
N GLY A 59 -23.59 -2.83 -10.05
CA GLY A 59 -23.98 -4.00 -10.82
C GLY A 59 -22.95 -4.46 -11.85
N SER A 60 -21.71 -4.01 -11.71
CA SER A 60 -20.59 -4.33 -12.61
C SER A 60 -20.04 -5.76 -12.44
N GLY A 61 -20.38 -6.42 -11.33
CA GLY A 61 -19.79 -7.68 -10.90
C GLY A 61 -18.52 -7.50 -10.07
N LEU A 62 -18.08 -6.27 -9.84
CA LEU A 62 -16.92 -5.92 -9.02
C LEU A 62 -17.39 -5.09 -7.83
N GLY A 63 -16.93 -5.44 -6.62
CA GLY A 63 -17.14 -4.61 -5.44
C GLY A 63 -16.39 -3.30 -5.53
N ASP A 64 -16.87 -2.28 -4.82
CA ASP A 64 -16.34 -0.91 -4.88
C ASP A 64 -16.42 -0.19 -3.52
N ILE A 65 -15.81 0.99 -3.43
CA ILE A 65 -15.75 1.80 -2.20
C ILE A 65 -17.15 2.30 -1.82
N ALA A 66 -17.96 2.71 -2.79
CA ALA A 66 -19.35 3.13 -2.55
C ALA A 66 -20.20 1.97 -1.99
N GLY A 67 -19.93 0.74 -2.42
CA GLY A 67 -20.57 -0.46 -1.87
C GLY A 67 -20.21 -0.68 -0.40
N ILE A 68 -18.97 -0.38 0.01
CA ILE A 68 -18.58 -0.42 1.43
C ILE A 68 -19.39 0.61 2.21
N THR A 69 -19.51 1.83 1.69
CA THR A 69 -20.31 2.91 2.31
C THR A 69 -21.77 2.48 2.50
N GLN A 70 -22.38 1.82 1.51
CA GLN A 70 -23.74 1.29 1.61
C GLN A 70 -23.93 0.23 2.68
N GLN A 71 -22.86 -0.44 3.11
CA GLN A 71 -22.91 -1.50 4.12
C GLN A 71 -22.50 -1.05 5.53
N MET A 72 -22.33 0.26 5.76
CA MET A 72 -21.91 0.76 7.08
C MET A 72 -22.90 0.41 8.21
N ASP A 73 -24.20 0.40 7.95
CA ASP A 73 -25.19 -0.02 8.95
C ASP A 73 -25.09 -1.52 9.30
N TYR A 74 -24.70 -2.35 8.32
CA TYR A 74 -24.43 -3.77 8.59
C TYR A 74 -23.19 -3.91 9.47
N LEU A 75 -22.10 -3.19 9.16
CA LEU A 75 -20.85 -3.24 9.91
C LEU A 75 -21.03 -2.72 11.34
N GLU A 76 -21.83 -1.66 11.51
CA GLU A 76 -22.21 -1.15 12.85
C GLU A 76 -22.97 -2.21 13.66
N ARG A 77 -23.96 -2.88 13.06
CA ARG A 77 -24.72 -3.95 13.73
C ARG A 77 -23.88 -5.17 14.11
N LEU A 78 -22.76 -5.42 13.42
CA LEU A 78 -21.81 -6.46 13.81
C LEU A 78 -21.06 -6.11 15.10
N GLY A 79 -21.06 -4.83 15.53
CA GLY A 79 -20.39 -4.38 16.74
C GLY A 79 -18.86 -4.35 16.61
N ILE A 80 -18.35 -4.11 15.40
CA ILE A 80 -16.92 -3.98 15.16
C ILE A 80 -16.41 -2.58 15.48
N GLU A 81 -15.16 -2.45 15.91
CA GLU A 81 -14.53 -1.18 16.22
C GLU A 81 -13.71 -0.62 15.05
N ALA A 82 -13.33 -1.46 14.10
CA ALA A 82 -12.57 -1.02 12.93
C ALA A 82 -12.84 -1.88 11.70
N ILE A 83 -12.71 -1.27 10.54
CA ILE A 83 -12.55 -1.97 9.25
C ILE A 83 -11.10 -1.88 8.81
N TRP A 84 -10.61 -2.93 8.17
CA TRP A 84 -9.30 -2.98 7.54
C TRP A 84 -9.48 -3.25 6.05
N LEU A 85 -9.08 -2.29 5.22
CA LEU A 85 -9.16 -2.40 3.77
C LEU A 85 -7.89 -3.04 3.22
N SER A 86 -8.03 -4.14 2.47
CA SER A 86 -6.98 -4.62 1.57
C SER A 86 -6.69 -3.57 0.50
N PRO A 87 -5.54 -3.62 -0.20
CA PRO A 87 -5.13 -2.56 -1.12
C PRO A 87 -6.21 -2.23 -2.16
N PHE A 88 -6.49 -0.93 -2.29
CA PHE A 88 -7.46 -0.36 -3.22
C PHE A 88 -6.82 0.66 -4.18
N TYR A 89 -5.51 0.77 -4.17
CA TYR A 89 -4.72 1.64 -5.02
C TYR A 89 -4.74 1.19 -6.48
N PRO A 90 -4.47 2.10 -7.46
CA PRO A 90 -4.23 1.72 -8.85
C PRO A 90 -3.19 0.61 -8.96
N SER A 91 -3.55 -0.48 -9.63
CA SER A 91 -2.73 -1.68 -9.73
C SER A 91 -3.06 -2.42 -11.03
N PRO A 92 -2.07 -3.02 -11.73
CA PRO A 92 -2.35 -3.95 -12.83
C PRO A 92 -2.95 -5.29 -12.36
N LEU A 93 -3.04 -5.52 -11.03
CA LEU A 93 -3.66 -6.70 -10.41
C LEU A 93 -2.95 -8.03 -10.69
N VAL A 94 -1.66 -7.99 -10.94
CA VAL A 94 -0.84 -9.20 -11.06
C VAL A 94 -0.74 -9.92 -9.72
N ASP A 95 -0.76 -9.13 -8.62
CA ASP A 95 -0.76 -9.62 -7.24
C ASP A 95 -1.99 -9.13 -6.46
N GLY A 96 -3.18 -9.21 -7.08
CA GLY A 96 -4.44 -8.95 -6.39
C GLY A 96 -4.62 -7.53 -5.82
N GLY A 97 -3.77 -6.57 -6.21
CA GLY A 97 -3.76 -5.19 -5.72
C GLY A 97 -2.52 -4.83 -4.89
N TYR A 98 -1.72 -5.83 -4.48
CA TYR A 98 -0.47 -5.59 -3.76
C TYR A 98 0.66 -5.10 -4.67
N ASP A 99 0.53 -5.22 -5.97
CA ASP A 99 1.39 -4.64 -7.00
C ASP A 99 0.98 -3.19 -7.30
N VAL A 100 1.24 -2.29 -6.35
CA VAL A 100 0.76 -0.90 -6.38
C VAL A 100 1.49 -0.07 -7.43
N ALA A 101 0.72 0.53 -8.35
CA ALA A 101 1.22 1.42 -9.39
C ALA A 101 1.16 2.91 -9.00
N ASP A 102 0.25 3.29 -8.12
CA ASP A 102 0.14 4.63 -7.55
C ASP A 102 -0.36 4.54 -6.10
N TYR A 103 0.40 5.08 -5.15
CA TYR A 103 0.05 5.09 -3.73
C TYR A 103 -0.82 6.28 -3.33
N CYS A 104 -1.11 7.20 -4.25
CA CYS A 104 -1.77 8.46 -3.96
C CYS A 104 -3.21 8.53 -4.45
N ASP A 105 -3.74 7.45 -5.01
CA ASP A 105 -5.07 7.45 -5.61
C ASP A 105 -5.82 6.14 -5.30
N VAL A 106 -7.13 6.14 -5.57
CA VAL A 106 -7.99 4.96 -5.58
C VAL A 106 -8.01 4.38 -6.99
N ASP A 107 -7.96 3.06 -7.13
CA ASP A 107 -8.14 2.39 -8.42
C ASP A 107 -9.49 2.81 -9.03
N PRO A 108 -9.52 3.38 -10.23
CA PRO A 108 -10.75 3.88 -10.85
C PRO A 108 -11.84 2.81 -11.07
N ARG A 109 -11.47 1.53 -11.00
CA ARG A 109 -12.42 0.42 -11.02
C ARG A 109 -13.16 0.26 -9.68
N LEU A 110 -12.61 0.79 -8.59
CA LEU A 110 -13.14 0.67 -7.23
C LEU A 110 -13.80 1.97 -6.75
N GLY A 111 -13.55 3.10 -7.41
CA GLY A 111 -14.10 4.40 -7.06
C GLY A 111 -13.09 5.53 -7.21
N SER A 112 -13.27 6.58 -6.43
CA SER A 112 -12.47 7.79 -6.41
C SER A 112 -11.98 8.11 -4.98
N LEU A 113 -11.12 9.12 -4.84
CA LEU A 113 -10.75 9.66 -3.53
C LEU A 113 -11.95 10.26 -2.80
N ASP A 114 -12.89 10.87 -3.52
CA ASP A 114 -14.12 11.40 -2.92
C ASP A 114 -14.98 10.26 -2.34
N ASP A 115 -15.12 9.14 -3.06
CA ASP A 115 -15.80 7.95 -2.54
C ASP A 115 -15.11 7.39 -1.28
N PHE A 116 -13.78 7.44 -1.25
CA PHE A 116 -13.01 7.03 -0.08
C PHE A 116 -13.22 7.96 1.11
N ASP A 117 -13.22 9.27 0.89
CA ASP A 117 -13.48 10.27 1.94
C ASP A 117 -14.90 10.12 2.50
N ASP A 118 -15.90 9.91 1.65
CA ASP A 118 -17.28 9.63 2.04
C ASP A 118 -17.39 8.34 2.87
N MET A 119 -16.70 7.28 2.48
CA MET A 119 -16.63 6.02 3.22
C MET A 119 -16.02 6.21 4.60
N VAL A 120 -14.91 6.96 4.70
CA VAL A 120 -14.25 7.28 5.98
C VAL A 120 -15.18 8.11 6.87
N ALA A 121 -15.86 9.10 6.31
CA ALA A 121 -16.83 9.93 7.05
C ALA A 121 -17.99 9.08 7.59
N ALA A 122 -18.54 8.17 6.78
CA ALA A 122 -19.62 7.26 7.19
C ALA A 122 -19.19 6.29 8.30
N ALA A 123 -17.97 5.77 8.24
CA ALA A 123 -17.39 4.92 9.27
C ALA A 123 -17.19 5.68 10.59
N HIS A 124 -16.58 6.86 10.52
CA HIS A 124 -16.32 7.70 11.69
C HIS A 124 -17.60 8.19 12.36
N ALA A 125 -18.65 8.47 11.61
CA ALA A 125 -19.98 8.82 12.17
C ALA A 125 -20.57 7.70 13.04
N ARG A 126 -20.12 6.45 12.86
CA ARG A 126 -20.50 5.26 13.63
C ARG A 126 -19.45 4.81 14.63
N ASN A 127 -18.42 5.65 14.90
CA ASN A 127 -17.26 5.32 15.72
C ASN A 127 -16.44 4.10 15.21
N ILE A 128 -16.58 3.72 13.95
CA ILE A 128 -15.79 2.68 13.32
C ILE A 128 -14.50 3.31 12.77
N LYS A 129 -13.35 2.78 13.15
CA LYS A 129 -12.05 3.22 12.66
C LYS A 129 -11.73 2.58 11.32
N VAL A 130 -10.92 3.26 10.50
CA VAL A 130 -10.48 2.76 9.19
C VAL A 130 -8.98 2.51 9.23
N ILE A 131 -8.60 1.29 8.87
CA ILE A 131 -7.21 0.86 8.69
C ILE A 131 -7.03 0.56 7.21
N VAL A 132 -5.93 1.03 6.63
CA VAL A 132 -5.58 0.75 5.23
C VAL A 132 -4.27 -0.01 5.15
N ASP A 133 -4.18 -0.94 4.20
CA ASP A 133 -2.93 -1.61 3.88
C ASP A 133 -1.93 -0.63 3.28
N ILE A 134 -0.68 -0.77 3.70
CA ILE A 134 0.48 -0.12 3.08
C ILE A 134 1.43 -1.21 2.58
N VAL A 135 1.89 -1.08 1.35
CA VAL A 135 2.86 -1.99 0.71
C VAL A 135 4.19 -1.25 0.48
N PRO A 136 5.03 -1.03 1.52
CA PRO A 136 6.22 -0.18 1.40
C PRO A 136 7.46 -0.93 0.90
N ASN A 137 7.42 -2.26 0.81
CA ASN A 137 8.58 -3.10 0.48
C ASN A 137 8.82 -3.27 -1.02
N HIS A 138 7.81 -3.02 -1.85
CA HIS A 138 7.90 -3.11 -3.32
C HIS A 138 6.85 -2.20 -3.97
N SER A 139 6.97 -2.00 -5.26
CA SER A 139 5.94 -1.38 -6.11
C SER A 139 5.67 -2.26 -7.32
N SER A 140 4.61 -1.96 -8.06
CA SER A 140 4.39 -2.50 -9.39
C SER A 140 5.52 -2.10 -10.33
N ASP A 141 5.78 -2.92 -11.36
CA ASP A 141 6.59 -2.55 -12.52
C ASP A 141 5.95 -1.41 -13.34
N GLN A 142 4.64 -1.17 -13.13
CA GLN A 142 3.91 -0.05 -13.74
C GLN A 142 4.05 1.26 -12.96
N HIS A 143 4.64 1.24 -11.77
CA HIS A 143 4.86 2.44 -10.98
C HIS A 143 5.77 3.44 -11.72
N PRO A 144 5.45 4.76 -11.74
CA PRO A 144 6.26 5.77 -12.45
C PRO A 144 7.74 5.77 -12.07
N TRP A 145 8.05 5.52 -10.80
CA TRP A 145 9.44 5.45 -10.35
C TRP A 145 10.20 4.26 -10.93
N PHE A 146 9.55 3.10 -11.08
CA PHE A 146 10.20 1.94 -11.69
C PHE A 146 10.43 2.18 -13.18
N LYS A 147 9.45 2.75 -13.88
CA LYS A 147 9.61 3.15 -15.30
C LYS A 147 10.73 4.17 -15.48
N ALA A 148 10.81 5.18 -14.59
CA ALA A 148 11.89 6.15 -14.60
C ALA A 148 13.26 5.49 -14.33
N ALA A 149 13.32 4.53 -13.39
CA ALA A 149 14.54 3.78 -13.11
C ALA A 149 15.02 2.97 -14.30
N LEU A 150 14.11 2.35 -15.05
CA LEU A 150 14.44 1.64 -16.29
C LEU A 150 14.95 2.60 -17.39
N ALA A 151 14.26 3.73 -17.57
CA ALA A 151 14.61 4.71 -18.62
C ALA A 151 15.95 5.42 -18.36
N ALA A 152 16.26 5.75 -17.11
CA ALA A 152 17.47 6.46 -16.74
C ALA A 152 18.74 5.57 -16.75
N GLY A 153 18.57 4.27 -16.56
CA GLY A 153 19.66 3.29 -16.65
C GLY A 153 20.64 3.26 -15.46
N PRO A 154 21.66 2.41 -15.55
CA PRO A 154 22.64 2.19 -14.50
C PRO A 154 23.35 3.47 -14.04
N GLY A 155 23.57 3.61 -12.72
CA GLY A 155 24.28 4.74 -12.11
C GLY A 155 23.45 6.00 -11.89
N SER A 156 22.19 6.05 -12.35
CA SER A 156 21.31 7.20 -12.14
C SER A 156 20.68 7.21 -10.74
N PRO A 157 20.28 8.38 -10.22
CA PRO A 157 19.52 8.49 -8.96
C PRO A 157 18.18 7.76 -9.01
N GLU A 158 17.51 7.74 -10.18
CA GLU A 158 16.27 7.02 -10.40
C GLU A 158 16.48 5.51 -10.26
N ARG A 159 17.58 4.99 -10.82
CA ARG A 159 17.97 3.58 -10.73
C ARG A 159 18.23 3.16 -9.28
N ALA A 160 18.82 4.03 -8.50
CA ALA A 160 19.16 3.78 -7.10
C ALA A 160 17.94 3.59 -6.17
N ARG A 161 16.72 3.88 -6.64
CA ARG A 161 15.47 3.62 -5.91
C ARG A 161 15.13 2.14 -5.80
N TYR A 162 15.67 1.32 -6.70
CA TYR A 162 15.39 -0.12 -6.80
C TYR A 162 16.69 -0.92 -6.76
N ILE A 163 16.56 -2.20 -6.51
CA ILE A 163 17.71 -3.11 -6.45
C ILE A 163 17.95 -3.68 -7.84
N PHE A 164 18.97 -3.18 -8.51
CA PHE A 164 19.51 -3.74 -9.74
C PHE A 164 20.91 -4.28 -9.50
N ARG A 165 21.27 -5.36 -10.18
CA ARG A 165 22.58 -6.01 -10.07
C ARG A 165 23.02 -6.51 -11.42
N ASP A 166 24.34 -6.55 -11.61
CA ASP A 166 24.92 -7.24 -12.77
C ASP A 166 24.71 -8.76 -12.60
N GLY A 167 24.48 -9.42 -13.72
CA GLY A 167 24.36 -10.86 -13.74
C GLY A 167 25.69 -11.56 -13.53
N ARG A 168 25.63 -12.87 -13.26
CA ARG A 168 26.80 -13.76 -13.23
C ARG A 168 27.01 -14.38 -14.62
N GLY A 169 28.15 -15.06 -14.81
CA GLY A 169 28.57 -15.59 -16.07
C GLY A 169 29.49 -14.60 -16.83
N GLU A 170 30.07 -15.04 -17.93
CA GLU A 170 31.01 -14.23 -18.71
C GLU A 170 30.33 -12.99 -19.32
N HIS A 171 29.04 -13.09 -19.63
CA HIS A 171 28.25 -12.04 -20.28
C HIS A 171 27.06 -11.58 -19.44
N GLY A 172 27.04 -11.87 -18.12
CA GLY A 172 25.95 -11.50 -17.25
C GLY A 172 24.63 -12.22 -17.53
N GLU A 173 24.69 -13.38 -18.16
CA GLU A 173 23.54 -14.15 -18.64
C GLU A 173 22.81 -14.89 -17.51
N LEU A 174 23.43 -15.07 -16.36
CA LEU A 174 22.85 -15.72 -15.19
C LEU A 174 22.39 -14.68 -14.16
N PRO A 175 21.28 -14.95 -13.41
CA PRO A 175 20.83 -14.03 -12.39
C PRO A 175 21.88 -13.84 -11.27
N PRO A 176 21.86 -12.69 -10.55
CA PRO A 176 22.83 -12.38 -9.49
C PRO A 176 22.87 -13.41 -8.37
N THR A 177 21.72 -13.99 -8.04
CA THR A 177 21.56 -15.06 -7.03
C THR A 177 20.61 -16.14 -7.55
N ASN A 178 20.50 -17.21 -6.80
CA ASN A 178 19.55 -18.30 -7.06
C ASN A 178 18.22 -18.15 -6.28
N TRP A 179 17.87 -16.94 -5.87
CA TRP A 179 16.65 -16.70 -5.11
C TRP A 179 15.39 -16.94 -5.95
N ASN A 180 14.39 -17.51 -5.31
CA ASN A 180 13.07 -17.68 -5.86
C ASN A 180 12.11 -16.61 -5.30
N ALA A 181 11.14 -16.23 -6.11
CA ALA A 181 10.03 -15.39 -5.67
C ALA A 181 9.08 -16.18 -4.76
N ASN A 182 8.38 -15.49 -3.86
CA ASN A 182 7.38 -16.12 -2.98
C ASN A 182 6.25 -16.82 -3.76
N PHE A 183 5.96 -16.34 -4.97
CA PHE A 183 4.93 -16.91 -5.85
C PHE A 183 5.46 -18.00 -6.81
N GLY A 184 6.71 -18.41 -6.63
CA GLY A 184 7.40 -19.35 -7.50
C GLY A 184 8.18 -18.67 -8.62
N GLY A 185 9.09 -19.42 -9.24
CA GLY A 185 9.99 -18.91 -10.26
C GLY A 185 11.15 -18.06 -9.70
N PRO A 186 12.02 -17.51 -10.57
CA PRO A 186 13.18 -16.72 -10.15
C PRO A 186 12.74 -15.37 -9.58
N ALA A 187 13.46 -14.89 -8.55
CA ALA A 187 13.24 -13.57 -7.96
C ALA A 187 13.81 -12.42 -8.83
N TRP A 188 14.61 -12.74 -9.82
CA TRP A 188 15.28 -11.78 -10.68
C TRP A 188 14.74 -11.82 -12.10
N THR A 189 14.53 -10.64 -12.67
CA THR A 189 14.17 -10.47 -14.08
C THR A 189 15.24 -9.63 -14.76
N ARG A 190 15.75 -10.09 -15.91
CA ARG A 190 16.73 -9.34 -16.70
C ARG A 190 16.03 -8.19 -17.43
N VAL A 191 16.60 -6.99 -17.33
CA VAL A 191 16.11 -5.81 -18.02
C VAL A 191 16.90 -5.53 -19.30
N ALA A 192 16.41 -4.59 -20.12
CA ALA A 192 16.93 -4.39 -21.49
C ALA A 192 18.41 -3.97 -21.54
N ASP A 193 18.92 -3.29 -20.52
CA ASP A 193 20.32 -2.86 -20.41
C ASP A 193 21.28 -3.96 -19.94
N GLY A 194 20.77 -5.16 -19.67
CA GLY A 194 21.55 -6.33 -19.28
C GLY A 194 21.68 -6.55 -17.78
N GLN A 195 21.29 -5.59 -16.94
CA GLN A 195 21.15 -5.80 -15.49
C GLN A 195 19.92 -6.67 -15.16
N TRP A 196 19.88 -7.08 -13.92
CA TRP A 196 18.80 -7.87 -13.34
C TRP A 196 18.13 -7.09 -12.22
#